data_465135fe28e291b5deedd158ef74a5d3
#
_entry.id   465135fe28e291b5deedd158ef74a5d3
#
_cell.length_a   1.000
_cell.length_b   1.000
_cell.length_c   1.000
_cell.angle_alpha   90.00
_cell.angle_beta   90.00
_cell.angle_gamma   90.00
#
_symmetry.space_group_name_H-M   'P 1'
#
loop_
_entity.id
_entity.type
_entity.pdbx_description
1 polymer ?
#
loop_
_entity_poly.entity_id
_entity_poly.type
_entity_poly.pdbx_seq_one_letter_code
_entity_poly.pdbx_strand_id
1 'polypeptide(L)'
;MTLTPTGGWQTITDINRWHGFVDNLERKLRPMFRRHSKLGGPAYFDNKDFPIAHKLEENYFVIRGEFDQVRQRLQDFPLFQDISPEQTYISNDDKWRMFFLKANNMRFEKNCEMFPKTMAVVDSDKSIVSAYFSILDSNK
;
A
#
# COMPACT_ATOMS: atom_id res chain seq x y z
N MET A 1 9.80 31.46 -6.30
CA MET A 1 9.40 31.81 -4.92
C MET A 1 9.53 30.54 -4.11
N THR A 2 10.70 30.33 -3.50
CA THR A 2 11.08 29.14 -2.76
C THR A 2 10.48 29.22 -1.34
N LEU A 3 9.51 28.38 -1.05
CA LEU A 3 8.99 28.22 0.30
C LEU A 3 10.00 27.41 1.12
N THR A 4 10.75 28.10 1.98
CA THR A 4 11.50 27.47 3.05
C THR A 4 10.54 27.06 4.17
N PRO A 5 10.50 25.80 4.57
CA PRO A 5 9.68 25.39 5.72
C PRO A 5 10.38 25.85 7.01
N THR A 6 9.79 26.84 7.67
CA THR A 6 10.11 27.20 9.06
C THR A 6 9.31 26.27 9.99
N GLY A 7 9.89 25.16 10.35
CA GLY A 7 9.32 24.27 11.36
C GLY A 7 10.11 22.98 11.37
N GLY A 8 10.73 22.65 12.49
CA GLY A 8 11.68 21.58 12.78
C GLY A 8 11.48 20.20 12.17
N TRP A 9 11.46 20.16 10.85
CA TRP A 9 11.36 18.92 10.07
C TRP A 9 12.76 18.32 9.93
N GLN A 10 12.86 17.05 10.23
CA GLN A 10 14.10 16.28 10.12
C GLN A 10 14.64 16.33 8.70
N THR A 11 15.94 16.51 8.57
CA THR A 11 16.62 16.51 7.26
C THR A 11 16.65 15.10 6.67
N ILE A 12 16.77 14.98 5.34
CA ILE A 12 16.93 13.69 4.65
C ILE A 12 18.05 12.84 5.28
N THR A 13 19.10 13.47 5.79
CA THR A 13 20.22 12.82 6.47
C THR A 13 19.79 12.17 7.79
N ASP A 14 18.88 12.79 8.54
CA ASP A 14 18.37 12.25 9.79
C ASP A 14 17.43 11.08 9.54
N ILE A 15 16.62 11.17 8.49
CA ILE A 15 15.74 10.08 8.03
C ILE A 15 16.57 8.85 7.66
N ASN A 16 17.62 9.00 6.84
CA ASN A 16 18.50 7.88 6.45
C ASN A 16 19.21 7.22 7.65
N ARG A 17 19.57 8.00 8.64
CA ARG A 17 20.19 7.49 9.87
C ARG A 17 19.21 6.68 10.71
N TRP A 18 17.95 7.12 10.79
CA TRP A 18 16.87 6.38 11.44
C TRP A 18 16.53 5.10 10.69
N HIS A 19 16.48 5.12 9.36
CA HIS A 19 16.25 3.93 8.53
C HIS A 19 17.31 2.86 8.79
N GLY A 20 18.58 3.22 8.80
CA GLY A 20 19.65 2.26 9.10
C GLY A 20 19.55 1.63 10.49
N PHE A 21 19.10 2.40 11.50
CA PHE A 21 18.85 1.87 12.84
C PHE A 21 17.63 0.95 12.87
N VAL A 22 16.53 1.36 12.25
CA VAL A 22 15.28 0.58 12.17
C VAL A 22 15.52 -0.72 11.42
N ASP A 23 16.20 -0.69 10.28
CA ASP A 23 16.53 -1.88 9.48
C ASP A 23 17.40 -2.87 10.26
N ASN A 24 18.36 -2.37 11.01
CA ASN A 24 19.22 -3.21 11.84
C ASN A 24 18.46 -3.84 13.01
N LEU A 25 17.56 -3.08 13.63
CA LEU A 25 16.68 -3.55 14.68
C LEU A 25 15.68 -4.58 14.14
N GLU A 26 15.03 -4.29 13.02
CA GLU A 26 14.11 -5.22 12.33
C GLU A 26 14.83 -6.53 12.01
N ARG A 27 16.01 -6.48 11.41
CA ARG A 27 16.81 -7.66 11.07
C ARG A 27 17.12 -8.53 12.29
N LYS A 28 17.39 -7.92 13.45
CA LYS A 28 17.62 -8.64 14.71
C LYS A 28 16.35 -9.22 15.31
N LEU A 29 15.22 -8.53 15.16
CA LEU A 29 13.93 -8.94 15.72
C LEU A 29 13.18 -9.93 14.82
N ARG A 30 13.46 -9.94 13.51
CA ARG A 30 12.82 -10.81 12.53
C ARG A 30 12.80 -12.30 12.91
N PRO A 31 13.90 -12.92 13.42
CA PRO A 31 13.88 -14.32 13.84
C PRO A 31 12.92 -14.55 15.02
N MET A 32 12.83 -13.60 15.94
CA MET A 32 11.93 -13.67 17.09
C MET A 32 10.47 -13.61 16.65
N PHE A 33 10.11 -12.64 15.79
CA PHE A 33 8.76 -12.53 15.23
C PHE A 33 8.38 -13.77 14.44
N ARG A 34 9.30 -14.28 13.60
CA ARG A 34 9.08 -15.50 12.84
C ARG A 34 8.80 -16.72 13.73
N ARG A 35 9.52 -16.84 14.84
CA ARG A 35 9.35 -17.94 15.81
C ARG A 35 8.00 -17.90 16.52
N HIS A 36 7.46 -16.69 16.76
CA HIS A 36 6.20 -16.47 17.47
C HIS A 36 5.01 -16.23 16.54
N SER A 37 5.22 -16.23 15.22
CA SER A 37 4.14 -16.12 14.25
C SER A 37 3.28 -17.38 14.25
N LYS A 38 1.97 -17.21 14.33
CA LYS A 38 1.01 -18.32 14.24
C LYS A 38 1.04 -19.03 12.87
N LEU A 39 1.42 -18.30 11.83
CA LEU A 39 1.51 -18.82 10.46
C LEU A 39 2.90 -19.36 10.11
N GLY A 40 3.86 -19.26 11.02
CA GLY A 40 5.25 -19.60 10.73
C GLY A 40 5.92 -18.56 9.82
N GLY A 41 6.80 -19.01 8.93
CA GLY A 41 7.51 -18.11 8.01
C GLY A 41 7.83 -18.78 6.66
N PRO A 42 6.85 -19.43 5.99
CA PRO A 42 7.07 -19.93 4.64
C PRO A 42 7.28 -18.74 3.67
N ALA A 43 7.97 -19.00 2.56
CA ALA A 43 8.17 -17.99 1.52
C ALA A 43 6.85 -17.62 0.82
N TYR A 44 5.92 -18.58 0.74
CA TYR A 44 4.59 -18.43 0.16
C TYR A 44 3.56 -19.09 1.09
N PHE A 45 2.39 -18.48 1.18
CA PHE A 45 1.25 -19.01 1.91
C PHE A 45 0.24 -19.61 0.94
N ASP A 46 -0.49 -20.63 1.37
CA ASP A 46 -1.63 -21.16 0.62
C ASP A 46 -2.84 -20.21 0.79
N ASN A 47 -3.61 -19.97 -0.29
CA ASN A 47 -4.83 -19.16 -0.25
C ASN A 47 -5.87 -19.69 0.75
N LYS A 48 -5.80 -20.99 1.10
CA LYS A 48 -6.64 -21.61 2.14
C LYS A 48 -6.46 -20.99 3.52
N ASP A 49 -5.27 -20.47 3.79
CA ASP A 49 -4.96 -19.80 5.07
C ASP A 49 -5.57 -18.40 5.16
N PHE A 50 -6.06 -17.88 4.03
CA PHE A 50 -6.61 -16.53 3.90
C PHE A 50 -7.97 -16.55 3.19
N PRO A 51 -9.08 -16.74 3.93
CA PRO A 51 -10.43 -16.77 3.33
C PRO A 51 -10.77 -15.53 2.50
N ILE A 52 -10.18 -14.38 2.84
CA ILE A 52 -10.36 -13.15 2.06
C ILE A 52 -9.80 -13.25 0.64
N ALA A 53 -8.76 -14.06 0.41
CA ALA A 53 -8.20 -14.25 -0.92
C ALA A 53 -9.26 -14.82 -1.88
N HIS A 54 -10.00 -15.83 -1.46
CA HIS A 54 -11.10 -16.39 -2.24
C HIS A 54 -12.19 -15.36 -2.53
N LYS A 55 -12.58 -14.55 -1.53
CA LYS A 55 -13.56 -13.49 -1.74
C LYS A 55 -13.10 -12.45 -2.76
N LEU A 56 -11.82 -12.08 -2.75
CA LEU A 56 -11.26 -11.16 -3.72
C LEU A 56 -11.24 -11.78 -5.12
N GLU A 57 -10.86 -13.06 -5.24
CA GLU A 57 -10.86 -13.81 -6.50
C GLU A 57 -12.29 -13.92 -7.08
N GLU A 58 -13.27 -14.31 -6.28
CA GLU A 58 -14.69 -14.40 -6.68
C GLU A 58 -15.25 -13.05 -7.14
N ASN A 59 -14.80 -11.95 -6.55
CA ASN A 59 -15.24 -10.60 -6.87
C ASN A 59 -14.30 -9.87 -7.86
N TYR A 60 -13.33 -10.56 -8.45
CA TYR A 60 -12.35 -9.96 -9.36
C TYR A 60 -13.00 -9.10 -10.45
N PHE A 61 -14.00 -9.60 -11.16
CA PHE A 61 -14.65 -8.87 -12.25
C PHE A 61 -15.43 -7.63 -11.76
N VAL A 62 -15.97 -7.69 -10.55
CA VAL A 62 -16.66 -6.55 -9.92
C VAL A 62 -15.66 -5.47 -9.57
N ILE A 63 -14.55 -5.84 -8.90
CA ILE A 63 -13.46 -4.94 -8.52
C ILE A 63 -12.83 -4.34 -9.77
N ARG A 64 -12.57 -5.16 -10.78
CA ARG A 64 -12.00 -4.73 -12.05
C ARG A 64 -12.93 -3.77 -12.78
N GLY A 65 -14.24 -4.03 -12.80
CA GLY A 65 -15.22 -3.17 -13.44
C GLY A 65 -15.32 -1.79 -12.80
N GLU A 66 -15.22 -1.68 -11.47
CA GLU A 66 -15.13 -0.39 -10.78
C GLU A 66 -13.81 0.33 -11.11
N PHE A 67 -12.70 -0.40 -11.11
CA PHE A 67 -11.40 0.16 -11.47
C PHE A 67 -11.37 0.71 -12.90
N ASP A 68 -11.93 -0.03 -13.87
CA ASP A 68 -11.94 0.38 -15.27
C ASP A 68 -12.74 1.67 -15.51
N GLN A 69 -13.72 2.01 -14.67
CA GLN A 69 -14.44 3.28 -14.73
C GLN A 69 -13.56 4.49 -14.40
N VAL A 70 -12.56 4.30 -13.53
CA VAL A 70 -11.64 5.37 -13.12
C VAL A 70 -10.31 5.34 -13.88
N ARG A 71 -10.08 4.32 -14.69
CA ARG A 71 -8.81 4.09 -15.42
C ARG A 71 -8.43 5.26 -16.32
N GLN A 72 -9.38 5.98 -16.88
CA GLN A 72 -9.12 7.16 -17.70
C GLN A 72 -8.55 8.34 -16.91
N ARG A 73 -8.69 8.30 -15.59
CA ARG A 73 -8.24 9.31 -14.64
C ARG A 73 -6.99 8.91 -13.87
N LEU A 74 -6.24 7.90 -14.36
CA LEU A 74 -5.03 7.43 -13.68
C LEU A 74 -3.99 8.54 -13.46
N GLN A 75 -3.97 9.54 -14.33
CA GLN A 75 -3.07 10.69 -14.21
C GLN A 75 -3.32 11.52 -12.94
N ASP A 76 -4.54 11.45 -12.40
CA ASP A 76 -4.93 12.16 -11.17
C ASP A 76 -4.47 11.40 -9.90
N PHE A 77 -4.01 10.16 -10.06
CA PHE A 77 -3.57 9.34 -8.93
C PHE A 77 -2.14 9.70 -8.53
N PRO A 78 -1.85 9.77 -7.23
CA PRO A 78 -0.52 10.10 -6.76
C PRO A 78 0.50 9.05 -7.21
N LEU A 79 1.71 9.51 -7.47
CA LEU A 79 2.85 8.64 -7.76
C LEU A 79 3.29 7.93 -6.48
N PHE A 80 3.89 6.75 -6.62
CA PHE A 80 4.42 5.99 -5.50
C PHE A 80 5.42 6.80 -4.67
N GLN A 81 6.34 7.51 -5.33
CA GLN A 81 7.34 8.33 -4.67
C GLN A 81 6.78 9.55 -3.93
N ASP A 82 5.59 10.04 -4.32
CA ASP A 82 4.91 11.14 -3.60
C ASP A 82 4.33 10.67 -2.27
N ILE A 83 4.00 9.37 -2.18
CA ILE A 83 3.44 8.73 -0.98
C ILE A 83 4.55 8.21 -0.07
N SER A 84 5.60 7.64 -0.65
CA SER A 84 6.74 7.04 0.04
C SER A 84 8.05 7.64 -0.45
N PRO A 85 8.36 8.90 -0.10
CA PRO A 85 9.58 9.58 -0.57
C PRO A 85 10.87 8.87 -0.17
N GLU A 86 10.82 8.11 0.93
CA GLU A 86 11.94 7.31 1.42
C GLU A 86 12.27 6.10 0.52
N GLN A 87 11.36 5.73 -0.37
CA GLN A 87 11.49 4.57 -1.25
C GLN A 87 11.70 4.96 -2.73
N THR A 88 12.19 6.17 -2.98
CA THR A 88 12.47 6.67 -4.34
C THR A 88 13.49 5.82 -5.11
N TYR A 89 14.27 4.99 -4.41
CA TYR A 89 15.19 4.02 -5.02
C TYR A 89 14.45 2.86 -5.70
N ILE A 90 13.18 2.60 -5.36
CA ILE A 90 12.35 1.55 -5.97
C ILE A 90 11.68 2.08 -7.24
N SER A 91 11.20 3.32 -7.19
CA SER A 91 10.55 3.98 -8.31
C SER A 91 10.80 5.48 -8.24
N ASN A 92 11.34 6.04 -9.33
CA ASN A 92 11.65 7.46 -9.48
C ASN A 92 11.09 8.01 -10.80
N ASP A 93 10.23 7.25 -11.47
CA ASP A 93 9.55 7.63 -12.70
C ASP A 93 8.04 7.83 -12.47
N ASP A 94 7.30 8.14 -13.52
CA ASP A 94 5.87 8.41 -13.48
C ASP A 94 4.98 7.19 -13.74
N LYS A 95 5.57 5.98 -13.69
CA LYS A 95 4.90 4.74 -14.08
C LYS A 95 4.13 4.08 -12.94
N TRP A 96 4.56 4.26 -11.71
CA TRP A 96 3.96 3.59 -10.57
C TRP A 96 3.06 4.56 -9.78
N ARG A 97 1.78 4.24 -9.76
CA ARG A 97 0.76 5.02 -9.06
C ARG A 97 0.04 4.19 -8.03
N MET A 98 -0.43 4.84 -6.97
CA MET A 98 -1.17 4.19 -5.90
C MET A 98 -2.48 4.94 -5.63
N PHE A 99 -3.52 4.17 -5.35
CA PHE A 99 -4.81 4.73 -5.01
C PHE A 99 -5.36 4.02 -3.77
N PHE A 100 -5.32 4.73 -2.64
CA PHE A 100 -5.71 4.18 -1.36
C PHE A 100 -7.21 4.24 -1.15
N LEU A 101 -7.78 3.11 -0.72
CA LEU A 101 -9.13 2.99 -0.19
C LEU A 101 -9.10 2.99 1.34
N LYS A 102 -8.13 2.27 1.91
CA LYS A 102 -7.92 2.13 3.35
C LYS A 102 -6.43 2.03 3.64
N ALA A 103 -5.94 2.71 4.68
CA ALA A 103 -4.58 2.57 5.18
C ALA A 103 -4.57 2.65 6.70
N ASN A 104 -3.92 1.67 7.37
CA ASN A 104 -3.84 1.59 8.84
C ASN A 104 -5.21 1.74 9.52
N ASN A 105 -6.22 1.09 9.00
CA ASN A 105 -7.63 1.18 9.41
C ASN A 105 -8.33 2.53 9.17
N MET A 106 -7.64 3.54 8.65
CA MET A 106 -8.28 4.78 8.21
C MET A 106 -8.84 4.61 6.79
N ARG A 107 -10.06 5.07 6.58
CA ARG A 107 -10.73 5.06 5.27
C ARG A 107 -10.52 6.39 4.57
N PHE A 108 -10.30 6.34 3.27
CA PHE A 108 -10.29 7.50 2.40
C PHE A 108 -11.68 7.62 1.77
N GLU A 109 -12.62 8.24 2.48
CA GLU A 109 -14.06 8.19 2.15
C GLU A 109 -14.36 8.58 0.71
N LYS A 110 -13.80 9.68 0.21
CA LYS A 110 -13.98 10.11 -1.18
C LYS A 110 -13.52 9.07 -2.20
N ASN A 111 -12.47 8.33 -1.88
CA ASN A 111 -11.95 7.27 -2.72
C ASN A 111 -12.87 6.03 -2.63
N CYS A 112 -13.34 5.71 -1.43
CA CYS A 112 -14.25 4.59 -1.21
C CYS A 112 -15.59 4.77 -1.94
N GLU A 113 -16.09 6.01 -2.05
CA GLU A 113 -17.32 6.33 -2.79
C GLU A 113 -17.23 5.94 -4.28
N MET A 114 -16.04 5.93 -4.86
CA MET A 114 -15.82 5.50 -6.25
C MET A 114 -15.77 3.98 -6.41
N PHE A 115 -15.63 3.24 -5.30
CA PHE A 115 -15.45 1.78 -5.28
C PHE A 115 -16.39 1.09 -4.28
N PRO A 116 -17.70 1.34 -4.31
CA PRO A 116 -18.60 0.87 -3.27
C PRO A 116 -18.67 -0.67 -3.19
N LYS A 117 -18.62 -1.37 -4.31
CA LYS A 117 -18.67 -2.85 -4.34
C LYS A 117 -17.35 -3.45 -3.88
N THR A 118 -16.21 -2.87 -4.30
CA THR A 118 -14.88 -3.25 -3.81
C THR A 118 -14.81 -3.06 -2.30
N MET A 119 -15.32 -1.94 -1.80
CA MET A 119 -15.33 -1.67 -0.35
C MET A 119 -16.23 -2.62 0.41
N ALA A 120 -17.35 -3.06 -0.15
CA ALA A 120 -18.19 -4.09 0.47
C ALA A 120 -17.42 -5.41 0.66
N VAL A 121 -16.57 -5.78 -0.28
CA VAL A 121 -15.69 -6.96 -0.15
C VAL A 121 -14.61 -6.71 0.90
N VAL A 122 -13.93 -5.58 0.85
CA VAL A 122 -12.86 -5.21 1.80
C VAL A 122 -13.40 -5.17 3.24
N ASP A 123 -14.55 -4.54 3.46
CA ASP A 123 -15.15 -4.38 4.80
C ASP A 123 -15.76 -5.69 5.33
N SER A 124 -15.94 -6.71 4.48
CA SER A 124 -16.42 -8.03 4.91
C SER A 124 -15.42 -8.77 5.79
N ASP A 125 -14.16 -8.36 5.80
CA ASP A 125 -13.12 -8.92 6.64
C ASP A 125 -12.40 -7.82 7.44
N LYS A 126 -12.62 -7.80 8.74
CA LYS A 126 -12.03 -6.82 9.66
C LYS A 126 -10.51 -6.96 9.83
N SER A 127 -9.93 -8.06 9.40
CA SER A 127 -8.48 -8.27 9.44
C SER A 127 -7.74 -7.44 8.39
N ILE A 128 -8.45 -6.91 7.38
CA ILE A 128 -7.86 -6.03 6.36
C ILE A 128 -7.56 -4.66 6.98
N VAL A 129 -6.30 -4.41 7.21
CA VAL A 129 -5.79 -3.16 7.77
C VAL A 129 -5.62 -2.10 6.69
N SER A 130 -5.24 -2.50 5.48
CA SER A 130 -5.01 -1.61 4.34
C SER A 130 -5.51 -2.24 3.04
N ALA A 131 -6.06 -1.40 2.16
CA ALA A 131 -6.50 -1.77 0.82
C ALA A 131 -6.23 -0.62 -0.15
N TYR A 132 -5.57 -0.91 -1.26
CA TYR A 132 -5.22 0.07 -2.27
C TYR A 132 -5.02 -0.59 -3.64
N PHE A 133 -5.20 0.17 -4.69
CA PHE A 133 -4.77 -0.23 -6.03
C PHE A 133 -3.33 0.22 -6.24
N SER A 134 -2.50 -0.71 -6.67
CA SER A 134 -1.12 -0.48 -7.11
C SER A 134 -1.09 -0.65 -8.62
N ILE A 135 -0.75 0.40 -9.34
CA ILE A 135 -0.89 0.49 -10.79
C ILE A 135 0.49 0.78 -11.37
N LEU A 136 0.98 -0.15 -12.15
CA LEU A 136 2.20 0.00 -12.92
C LEU A 136 1.84 0.17 -14.39
N ASP A 137 2.22 1.30 -14.99
CA ASP A 137 2.02 1.55 -16.41
C ASP A 137 3.00 0.71 -17.23
N SER A 138 2.47 -0.08 -18.16
CA SER A 138 3.27 -0.96 -19.03
C SER A 138 3.78 -0.27 -20.29
N ASN A 139 3.30 0.92 -20.57
CA ASN A 139 3.60 1.60 -21.84
C ASN A 139 4.64 2.70 -21.64
N LYS A 140 5.91 2.30 -21.75
CA LYS A 140 6.97 3.10 -22.41
C LYS A 140 8.23 2.28 -22.58
#